data_9d0200c7db697d4d4ed827ba9137b550
#
_entry.id   9d0200c7db697d4d4ed827ba9137b550
#
_cell.length_a   1.000
_cell.length_b   1.000
_cell.length_c   1.000
_cell.angle_alpha   90.00
_cell.angle_beta   90.00
_cell.angle_gamma   90.00
#
_symmetry.space_group_name_H-M   'P 1'
#
loop_
_entity.id
_entity.type
_entity.pdbx_description
1 polymer ?
#
loop_
_entity_poly.entity_id
_entity_poly.type
_entity_poly.pdbx_seq_one_letter_code
_entity_poly.pdbx_strand_id
1 'polypeptide(L)'
;MKKPKSTGQQGDSITDAYVQHESAIRRFIGKFLPRPNDIEDVTQEAFLKAFVAEKKHSIEQPKSFLFRVARNVALSHLRQKTRHPTEYIEDFEASDVVSTEWSSEDEVIARQQLGIRCEAVAELTPSVRRVYLMRKVYGMSHKEISASLGIARSTVEKHLTKGIMLCERYVSEQAGVEQSPLKTGAPTSKTNRQGR
;
A
#
# COMPACT_ATOMS: atom_id res chain seq x y z
N MET A 1 29.10 -6.70 -40.46
CA MET A 1 28.41 -5.57 -39.81
C MET A 1 27.31 -6.10 -38.96
N LYS A 2 27.51 -6.15 -37.62
CA LYS A 2 26.49 -6.55 -36.64
C LYS A 2 25.64 -5.34 -36.30
N LYS A 3 24.31 -5.42 -36.50
CA LYS A 3 23.35 -4.41 -36.09
C LYS A 3 23.35 -4.31 -34.53
N PRO A 4 23.31 -3.09 -33.96
CA PRO A 4 23.14 -2.97 -32.51
C PRO A 4 21.75 -3.46 -32.11
N LYS A 5 21.70 -4.29 -31.07
CA LYS A 5 20.46 -4.73 -30.44
C LYS A 5 19.75 -3.51 -29.84
N SER A 6 18.48 -3.36 -30.19
CA SER A 6 17.55 -2.40 -29.65
C SER A 6 17.59 -2.38 -28.12
N THR A 7 17.71 -1.17 -27.58
CA THR A 7 17.59 -0.83 -26.15
C THR A 7 16.20 -1.28 -25.66
N GLY A 8 16.16 -2.44 -25.03
CA GLY A 8 14.98 -2.89 -24.27
C GLY A 8 14.79 -1.93 -23.09
N GLN A 9 13.54 -1.61 -22.78
CA GLN A 9 13.11 -0.85 -21.62
C GLN A 9 13.90 -1.29 -20.38
N GLN A 10 14.88 -0.48 -19.98
CA GLN A 10 15.48 -0.56 -18.67
C GLN A 10 14.37 -0.12 -17.70
N GLY A 11 13.76 -1.09 -17.03
CA GLY A 11 12.94 -0.79 -15.89
C GLY A 11 13.79 0.00 -14.89
N ASP A 12 13.27 1.13 -14.40
CA ASP A 12 13.94 1.97 -13.42
C ASP A 12 14.49 1.09 -12.29
N SER A 13 15.78 1.20 -12.01
CA SER A 13 16.38 0.49 -10.89
C SER A 13 16.00 1.17 -9.56
N ILE A 14 16.20 0.46 -8.43
CA ILE A 14 16.07 1.10 -7.09
C ILE A 14 17.01 2.29 -6.96
N THR A 15 18.18 2.23 -7.58
CA THR A 15 19.15 3.34 -7.56
C THR A 15 18.62 4.55 -8.34
N ASP A 16 18.08 4.33 -9.54
CA ASP A 16 17.51 5.41 -10.36
C ASP A 16 16.29 6.03 -9.67
N ALA A 17 15.41 5.20 -9.15
CA ALA A 17 14.24 5.65 -8.38
C ALA A 17 14.64 6.44 -7.12
N TYR A 18 15.73 6.04 -6.45
CA TYR A 18 16.22 6.77 -5.29
C TYR A 18 16.76 8.14 -5.67
N VAL A 19 17.66 8.22 -6.66
CA VAL A 19 18.23 9.49 -7.12
C VAL A 19 17.15 10.46 -7.58
N GLN A 20 16.15 9.96 -8.31
CA GLN A 20 15.06 10.78 -8.81
C GLN A 20 14.11 11.27 -7.71
N HIS A 21 13.91 10.49 -6.65
CA HIS A 21 12.89 10.76 -5.64
C HIS A 21 13.43 10.99 -4.23
N GLU A 22 14.75 11.17 -4.05
CA GLU A 22 15.38 11.31 -2.73
C GLU A 22 14.74 12.43 -1.88
N SER A 23 14.54 13.61 -2.45
CA SER A 23 13.92 14.73 -1.75
C SER A 23 12.47 14.45 -1.33
N ALA A 24 11.72 13.75 -2.17
CA ALA A 24 10.35 13.33 -1.87
C ALA A 24 10.32 12.27 -0.77
N ILE A 25 11.28 11.32 -0.78
CA ILE A 25 11.42 10.29 0.25
C ILE A 25 11.76 10.92 1.60
N ARG A 26 12.72 11.87 1.64
CA ARG A 26 13.08 12.60 2.88
C ARG A 26 11.88 13.36 3.44
N ARG A 27 11.13 14.06 2.60
CA ARG A 27 9.92 14.78 2.98
C ARG A 27 8.83 13.83 3.49
N PHE A 28 8.68 12.66 2.86
CA PHE A 28 7.77 11.62 3.28
C PHE A 28 8.15 11.04 4.65
N ILE A 29 9.44 10.72 4.89
CA ILE A 29 9.96 10.24 6.17
C ILE A 29 9.80 11.31 7.27
N GLY A 30 9.96 12.60 6.91
CA GLY A 30 9.78 13.72 7.83
C GLY A 30 8.37 13.85 8.43
N LYS A 31 7.36 13.22 7.81
CA LYS A 31 6.00 13.11 8.39
C LYS A 31 5.96 12.18 9.62
N PHE A 32 6.92 11.28 9.76
CA PHE A 32 7.00 10.31 10.85
C PHE A 32 8.05 10.70 11.90
N LEU A 33 9.11 11.39 11.48
CA LEU A 33 10.28 11.64 12.31
C LEU A 33 10.57 13.15 12.36
N PRO A 34 10.61 13.74 13.58
CA PRO A 34 10.79 15.19 13.72
C PRO A 34 12.26 15.64 13.62
N ARG A 35 13.23 14.71 13.76
CA ARG A 35 14.65 15.06 13.82
C ARG A 35 15.33 14.88 12.46
N PRO A 36 16.05 15.91 11.92
CA PRO A 36 16.71 15.81 10.62
C PRO A 36 17.70 14.65 10.51
N ASN A 37 18.48 14.38 11.56
CA ASN A 37 19.44 13.27 11.56
C ASN A 37 18.73 11.90 11.44
N ASP A 38 17.60 11.73 12.13
CA ASP A 38 16.80 10.51 12.04
C ASP A 38 16.22 10.33 10.62
N ILE A 39 15.82 11.42 9.98
CA ILE A 39 15.32 11.39 8.59
C ILE A 39 16.43 10.94 7.64
N GLU A 40 17.65 11.45 7.83
CA GLU A 40 18.82 11.07 7.04
C GLU A 40 19.12 9.59 7.17
N ASP A 41 19.28 9.11 8.42
CA ASP A 41 19.61 7.72 8.74
C ASP A 41 18.56 6.76 8.17
N VAL A 42 17.28 7.08 8.36
CA VAL A 42 16.15 6.25 7.86
C VAL A 42 16.08 6.27 6.33
N THR A 43 16.42 7.39 5.70
CA THR A 43 16.46 7.47 4.22
C THR A 43 17.54 6.56 3.66
N GLN A 44 18.73 6.59 4.24
CA GLN A 44 19.85 5.73 3.83
C GLN A 44 19.55 4.25 4.09
N GLU A 45 19.01 3.93 5.27
CA GLU A 45 18.64 2.56 5.62
C GLU A 45 17.55 2.01 4.66
N ALA A 46 16.57 2.84 4.30
CA ALA A 46 15.52 2.45 3.36
C ALA A 46 16.10 2.15 1.97
N PHE A 47 17.01 2.99 1.47
CA PHE A 47 17.70 2.75 0.22
C PHE A 47 18.48 1.43 0.27
N LEU A 48 19.32 1.23 1.27
CA LEU A 48 20.13 0.01 1.41
C LEU A 48 19.27 -1.26 1.46
N LYS A 49 18.19 -1.24 2.20
CA LYS A 49 17.24 -2.38 2.28
C LYS A 49 16.56 -2.66 0.93
N ALA A 50 16.15 -1.61 0.22
CA ALA A 50 15.54 -1.75 -1.09
C ALA A 50 16.53 -2.27 -2.14
N PHE A 51 17.75 -1.76 -2.12
CA PHE A 51 18.85 -2.20 -3.00
C PHE A 51 19.25 -3.67 -2.79
N VAL A 52 19.34 -4.10 -1.52
CA VAL A 52 19.60 -5.53 -1.21
C VAL A 52 18.44 -6.42 -1.65
N ALA A 53 17.20 -5.93 -1.54
CA ALA A 53 16.04 -6.68 -2.01
C ALA A 53 16.00 -6.84 -3.53
N GLU A 54 16.37 -5.80 -4.29
CA GLU A 54 16.47 -5.83 -5.75
C GLU A 54 17.48 -6.90 -6.24
N LYS A 55 18.58 -7.10 -5.53
CA LYS A 55 19.56 -8.15 -5.86
C LYS A 55 19.00 -9.57 -5.71
N LYS A 56 17.93 -9.74 -4.95
CA LYS A 56 17.34 -11.06 -4.65
C LYS A 56 16.04 -11.32 -5.43
N HIS A 57 15.34 -10.26 -5.79
CA HIS A 57 14.02 -10.33 -6.41
C HIS A 57 13.87 -9.24 -7.47
N SER A 58 13.22 -9.57 -8.58
CA SER A 58 12.79 -8.55 -9.54
C SER A 58 11.76 -7.64 -8.90
N ILE A 59 11.96 -6.31 -9.02
CA ILE A 59 11.06 -5.30 -8.48
C ILE A 59 10.42 -4.56 -9.67
N GLU A 60 9.16 -4.83 -9.91
CA GLU A 60 8.42 -4.27 -11.04
C GLU A 60 8.15 -2.76 -10.89
N GLN A 61 8.00 -2.27 -9.65
CA GLN A 61 7.70 -0.87 -9.35
C GLN A 61 8.70 -0.30 -8.32
N PRO A 62 9.92 0.08 -8.73
CA PRO A 62 11.00 0.52 -7.83
C PRO A 62 10.61 1.70 -6.95
N LYS A 63 9.96 2.75 -7.50
CA LYS A 63 9.47 3.91 -6.77
C LYS A 63 8.52 3.49 -5.63
N SER A 64 7.45 2.79 -5.96
CA SER A 64 6.45 2.35 -4.99
C SER A 64 7.04 1.42 -3.92
N PHE A 65 7.97 0.55 -4.33
CA PHE A 65 8.69 -0.34 -3.43
C PHE A 65 9.56 0.45 -2.44
N LEU A 66 10.30 1.46 -2.92
CA LEU A 66 11.18 2.28 -2.11
C LEU A 66 10.40 3.09 -1.05
N PHE A 67 9.29 3.72 -1.42
CA PHE A 67 8.43 4.42 -0.46
C PHE A 67 7.83 3.47 0.58
N ARG A 68 7.46 2.25 0.19
CA ARG A 68 6.99 1.22 1.14
C ARG A 68 8.08 0.81 2.13
N VAL A 69 9.31 0.63 1.65
CA VAL A 69 10.46 0.31 2.52
C VAL A 69 10.75 1.48 3.45
N ALA A 70 10.79 2.72 2.94
CA ALA A 70 11.01 3.93 3.71
C ALA A 70 9.99 4.08 4.86
N ARG A 71 8.70 3.88 4.56
CA ARG A 71 7.65 3.88 5.58
C ARG A 71 7.88 2.81 6.65
N ASN A 72 8.19 1.59 6.26
CA ASN A 72 8.41 0.49 7.21
C ASN A 72 9.62 0.76 8.12
N VAL A 73 10.70 1.34 7.58
CA VAL A 73 11.89 1.71 8.35
C VAL A 73 11.57 2.85 9.32
N ALA A 74 10.89 3.91 8.84
CA ALA A 74 10.49 5.05 9.68
C ALA A 74 9.61 4.60 10.86
N LEU A 75 8.58 3.79 10.60
CA LEU A 75 7.72 3.25 11.65
C LEU A 75 8.47 2.33 12.62
N SER A 76 9.43 1.54 12.12
CA SER A 76 10.28 0.69 12.97
C SER A 76 11.16 1.56 13.90
N HIS A 77 11.75 2.61 13.34
CA HIS A 77 12.57 3.56 14.09
C HIS A 77 11.76 4.30 15.15
N LEU A 78 10.56 4.76 14.81
CA LEU A 78 9.63 5.39 15.74
C LEU A 78 9.29 4.47 16.91
N ARG A 79 8.92 3.20 16.64
CA ARG A 79 8.62 2.20 17.69
C ARG A 79 9.78 1.90 18.61
N GLN A 80 11.00 1.89 18.10
CA GLN A 80 12.20 1.67 18.93
C GLN A 80 12.45 2.83 19.91
N LYS A 81 12.14 4.07 19.50
CA LYS A 81 12.31 5.26 20.33
C LYS A 81 11.17 5.48 21.33
N THR A 82 9.99 4.95 21.04
CA THR A 82 8.81 5.14 21.89
C THR A 82 8.61 3.92 22.78
N ARG A 83 8.64 4.10 24.10
CA ARG A 83 8.41 3.01 25.08
C ARG A 83 6.98 2.45 25.05
N HIS A 84 6.01 3.20 24.49
CA HIS A 84 4.60 2.82 24.34
C HIS A 84 4.15 3.04 22.91
N PRO A 85 4.29 2.02 22.03
CA PRO A 85 3.92 2.15 20.62
C PRO A 85 2.43 2.38 20.37
N THR A 86 1.59 2.04 21.34
CA THR A 86 0.13 2.07 21.20
C THR A 86 -0.46 3.49 21.25
N GLU A 87 0.11 4.39 22.06
CA GLU A 87 -0.39 5.76 22.20
C GLU A 87 -0.16 6.63 20.95
N TYR A 88 0.87 6.33 20.16
CA TYR A 88 1.14 7.05 18.90
C TYR A 88 0.31 6.58 17.70
N ILE A 89 -0.40 5.48 17.86
CA ILE A 89 -1.16 4.84 16.79
C ILE A 89 -2.56 5.44 16.68
N GLU A 90 -3.11 5.93 17.78
CA GLU A 90 -4.45 6.52 17.85
C GLU A 90 -4.50 7.92 17.23
N ASP A 91 -3.38 8.68 17.24
CA ASP A 91 -3.28 10.03 16.68
C ASP A 91 -2.89 10.08 15.19
N PHE A 92 -2.62 8.92 14.57
CA PHE A 92 -2.22 8.87 13.18
C PHE A 92 -3.45 8.80 12.26
N GLU A 93 -4.00 9.94 11.91
CA GLU A 93 -5.00 10.02 10.85
C GLU A 93 -4.36 9.67 9.49
N ALA A 94 -4.95 8.71 8.80
CA ALA A 94 -4.50 8.25 7.48
C ALA A 94 -4.52 9.38 6.43
N SER A 95 -5.20 10.48 6.70
CA SER A 95 -5.30 11.67 5.85
C SER A 95 -3.97 12.40 5.65
N ASP A 96 -3.04 12.34 6.63
CA ASP A 96 -1.77 13.07 6.55
C ASP A 96 -0.75 12.44 5.58
N VAL A 97 -0.99 11.20 5.11
CA VAL A 97 -0.06 10.47 4.24
C VAL A 97 -0.21 10.85 2.77
N VAL A 98 -1.30 11.50 2.37
CA VAL A 98 -1.73 11.63 0.96
C VAL A 98 -1.43 13.01 0.34
N SER A 99 -0.92 13.99 1.06
CA SER A 99 -0.62 15.30 0.46
C SER A 99 0.74 15.33 -0.25
N THR A 100 0.82 14.70 -1.41
CA THR A 100 1.81 15.00 -2.44
C THR A 100 1.05 15.43 -3.68
N GLU A 101 1.45 16.52 -4.32
CA GLU A 101 0.92 17.14 -5.54
C GLU A 101 0.28 16.16 -6.55
N TRP A 102 -0.96 15.78 -6.29
CA TRP A 102 -1.77 14.97 -7.18
C TRP A 102 -2.74 15.91 -7.89
N SER A 103 -3.07 15.63 -9.13
CA SER A 103 -4.16 16.33 -9.78
C SER A 103 -5.47 16.05 -9.03
N SER A 104 -6.45 16.94 -9.13
CA SER A 104 -7.74 16.77 -8.46
C SER A 104 -8.45 15.46 -8.86
N GLU A 105 -8.26 15.00 -10.09
CA GLU A 105 -8.81 13.74 -10.59
C GLU A 105 -8.10 12.52 -9.99
N ASP A 106 -6.76 12.56 -9.91
CA ASP A 106 -5.98 11.48 -9.27
C ASP A 106 -6.32 11.34 -7.79
N GLU A 107 -6.61 12.46 -7.11
CA GLU A 107 -7.00 12.44 -5.71
C GLU A 107 -8.37 11.78 -5.49
N VAL A 108 -9.34 12.05 -6.35
CA VAL A 108 -10.66 11.42 -6.28
C VAL A 108 -10.55 9.90 -6.51
N ILE A 109 -9.81 9.48 -7.53
CA ILE A 109 -9.56 8.07 -7.82
C ILE A 109 -8.84 7.39 -6.64
N ALA A 110 -7.82 8.03 -6.07
CA ALA A 110 -7.09 7.48 -4.93
C ALA A 110 -7.97 7.33 -3.68
N ARG A 111 -8.85 8.30 -3.40
CA ARG A 111 -9.82 8.23 -2.30
C ARG A 111 -10.83 7.10 -2.49
N GLN A 112 -11.34 6.93 -3.70
CA GLN A 112 -12.28 5.88 -4.04
C GLN A 112 -11.64 4.48 -3.87
N GLN A 113 -10.43 4.30 -4.40
CA GLN A 113 -9.64 3.07 -4.20
C GLN A 113 -9.31 2.79 -2.74
N LEU A 114 -9.04 3.85 -1.95
CA LEU A 114 -8.81 3.71 -0.51
C LEU A 114 -10.08 3.26 0.20
N GLY A 115 -11.25 3.81 -0.14
CA GLY A 115 -12.55 3.40 0.39
C GLY A 115 -12.78 1.91 0.20
N ILE A 116 -12.67 1.41 -1.03
CA ILE A 116 -12.82 -0.02 -1.37
C ILE A 116 -11.85 -0.89 -0.55
N ARG A 117 -10.60 -0.45 -0.37
CA ARG A 117 -9.62 -1.18 0.46
C ARG A 117 -9.97 -1.19 1.94
N CYS A 118 -10.54 -0.10 2.47
CA CYS A 118 -11.01 -0.03 3.85
C CYS A 118 -12.17 -0.98 4.09
N GLU A 119 -13.11 -1.06 3.16
CA GLU A 119 -14.24 -2.01 3.20
C GLU A 119 -13.72 -3.46 3.16
N ALA A 120 -12.80 -3.78 2.23
CA ALA A 120 -12.17 -5.10 2.18
C ALA A 120 -11.53 -5.51 3.52
N VAL A 121 -10.87 -4.58 4.20
CA VAL A 121 -10.27 -4.83 5.52
C VAL A 121 -11.36 -4.99 6.59
N ALA A 122 -12.47 -4.28 6.49
CA ALA A 122 -13.59 -4.40 7.42
C ALA A 122 -14.27 -5.79 7.35
N GLU A 123 -14.23 -6.46 6.21
CA GLU A 123 -14.75 -7.83 6.02
C GLU A 123 -13.84 -8.92 6.61
N LEU A 124 -12.60 -8.60 6.94
CA LEU A 124 -11.70 -9.59 7.54
C LEU A 124 -12.15 -9.97 8.97
N THR A 125 -11.97 -11.25 9.30
CA THR A 125 -12.18 -11.70 10.70
C THR A 125 -11.26 -10.94 11.67
N PRO A 126 -11.65 -10.70 12.93
CA PRO A 126 -10.89 -9.85 13.86
C PRO A 126 -9.40 -10.22 14.00
N SER A 127 -9.09 -11.51 14.08
CA SER A 127 -7.71 -11.99 14.19
C SER A 127 -6.88 -11.73 12.92
N VAL A 128 -7.45 -11.96 11.75
CA VAL A 128 -6.81 -11.70 10.45
C VAL A 128 -6.65 -10.21 10.25
N ARG A 129 -7.68 -9.41 10.52
CA ARG A 129 -7.67 -7.96 10.42
C ARG A 129 -6.56 -7.36 11.26
N ARG A 130 -6.44 -7.76 12.54
CA ARG A 130 -5.41 -7.26 13.45
C ARG A 130 -4.01 -7.50 12.89
N VAL A 131 -3.70 -8.73 12.47
CA VAL A 131 -2.41 -9.08 11.87
C VAL A 131 -2.16 -8.29 10.58
N TYR A 132 -3.19 -8.16 9.74
CA TYR A 132 -3.11 -7.42 8.48
C TYR A 132 -2.78 -5.94 8.72
N LEU A 133 -3.51 -5.27 9.62
CA LEU A 133 -3.27 -3.87 9.97
C LEU A 133 -1.88 -3.68 10.60
N MET A 134 -1.48 -4.51 11.56
CA MET A 134 -0.15 -4.43 12.16
C MET A 134 0.97 -4.54 11.12
N ARG A 135 0.80 -5.35 10.08
CA ARG A 135 1.78 -5.50 9.00
C ARG A 135 1.69 -4.39 7.95
N LYS A 136 0.49 -4.11 7.43
CA LYS A 136 0.28 -3.24 6.25
C LYS A 136 0.19 -1.76 6.62
N VAL A 137 -0.43 -1.44 7.74
CA VAL A 137 -0.59 -0.06 8.21
C VAL A 137 0.57 0.33 9.13
N TYR A 138 0.87 -0.49 10.14
CA TYR A 138 1.89 -0.15 11.13
C TYR A 138 3.29 -0.64 10.79
N GLY A 139 3.48 -1.38 9.69
CA GLY A 139 4.78 -1.81 9.19
C GLY A 139 5.54 -2.78 10.09
N MET A 140 4.87 -3.42 11.07
CA MET A 140 5.49 -4.34 12.02
C MET A 140 6.05 -5.58 11.31
N SER A 141 7.17 -6.09 11.78
CA SER A 141 7.72 -7.37 11.32
C SER A 141 6.91 -8.54 11.87
N HIS A 142 6.99 -9.72 11.25
CA HIS A 142 6.34 -10.93 11.74
C HIS A 142 6.77 -11.29 13.17
N LYS A 143 8.04 -10.99 13.54
CA LYS A 143 8.55 -11.20 14.89
C LYS A 143 7.87 -10.27 15.91
N GLU A 144 7.74 -8.99 15.58
CA GLU A 144 7.07 -8.01 16.43
C GLU A 144 5.58 -8.33 16.60
N ILE A 145 4.88 -8.70 15.51
CA ILE A 145 3.46 -9.11 15.56
C ILE A 145 3.29 -10.36 16.41
N SER A 146 4.15 -11.36 16.22
CA SER A 146 4.17 -12.61 17.00
C SER A 146 4.33 -12.31 18.49
N ALA A 147 5.27 -11.48 18.87
CA ALA A 147 5.52 -11.08 20.25
C ALA A 147 4.36 -10.26 20.84
N SER A 148 3.80 -9.32 20.07
CA SER A 148 2.70 -8.45 20.52
C SER A 148 1.39 -9.20 20.74
N LEU A 149 1.10 -10.20 19.91
CA LEU A 149 -0.15 -10.97 19.96
C LEU A 149 -0.03 -12.31 20.71
N GLY A 150 1.17 -12.71 21.12
CA GLY A 150 1.41 -14.00 21.77
C GLY A 150 1.10 -15.21 20.88
N ILE A 151 1.25 -15.10 19.56
CA ILE A 151 0.97 -16.15 18.58
C ILE A 151 2.24 -16.59 17.83
N ALA A 152 2.26 -17.81 17.33
CA ALA A 152 3.41 -18.31 16.55
C ALA A 152 3.61 -17.51 15.26
N ARG A 153 4.86 -17.32 14.81
CA ARG A 153 5.18 -16.62 13.55
C ARG A 153 4.50 -17.25 12.34
N SER A 154 4.40 -18.57 12.30
CA SER A 154 3.66 -19.30 11.26
C SER A 154 2.17 -18.95 11.24
N THR A 155 1.57 -18.66 12.40
CA THR A 155 0.19 -18.17 12.49
C THR A 155 0.07 -16.74 11.95
N VAL A 156 1.05 -15.87 12.25
CA VAL A 156 1.13 -14.52 11.66
C VAL A 156 1.17 -14.59 10.13
N GLU A 157 2.03 -15.45 9.57
CA GLU A 157 2.16 -15.66 8.13
C GLU A 157 0.87 -16.16 7.49
N LYS A 158 0.22 -17.16 8.11
CA LYS A 158 -1.08 -17.67 7.63
C LYS A 158 -2.17 -16.60 7.64
N HIS A 159 -2.28 -15.84 8.73
CA HIS A 159 -3.27 -14.75 8.82
C HIS A 159 -2.98 -13.65 7.81
N LEU A 160 -1.72 -13.28 7.61
CA LEU A 160 -1.33 -12.27 6.65
C LEU A 160 -1.64 -12.70 5.21
N THR A 161 -1.27 -13.92 4.83
CA THR A 161 -1.57 -14.48 3.49
C THR A 161 -3.07 -14.51 3.26
N LYS A 162 -3.86 -15.00 4.23
CA LYS A 162 -5.32 -15.00 4.15
C LYS A 162 -5.89 -13.59 4.00
N GLY A 163 -5.40 -12.63 4.78
CA GLY A 163 -5.86 -11.24 4.72
C GLY A 163 -5.56 -10.58 3.38
N ILE A 164 -4.35 -10.79 2.84
CA ILE A 164 -3.97 -10.27 1.51
C ILE A 164 -4.91 -10.84 0.44
N MET A 165 -5.06 -12.17 0.40
CA MET A 165 -5.88 -12.86 -0.61
C MET A 165 -7.35 -12.40 -0.57
N LEU A 166 -7.94 -12.25 0.62
CA LEU A 166 -9.33 -11.81 0.78
C LEU A 166 -9.51 -10.35 0.34
N CYS A 167 -8.58 -9.45 0.71
CA CYS A 167 -8.64 -8.05 0.29
C CYS A 167 -8.45 -7.91 -1.23
N GLU A 168 -7.52 -8.64 -1.84
CA GLU A 168 -7.31 -8.61 -3.30
C GLU A 168 -8.55 -9.10 -4.06
N ARG A 169 -9.17 -10.19 -3.58
CA ARG A 169 -10.42 -10.68 -4.15
C ARG A 169 -11.53 -9.63 -4.08
N TYR A 170 -11.75 -9.04 -2.91
CA TYR A 170 -12.76 -8.00 -2.72
C TYR A 170 -12.56 -6.81 -3.67
N VAL A 171 -11.34 -6.30 -3.76
CA VAL A 171 -10.99 -5.19 -4.66
C VAL A 171 -11.24 -5.56 -6.13
N SER A 172 -10.89 -6.78 -6.54
CA SER A 172 -11.13 -7.27 -7.91
C SER A 172 -12.61 -7.40 -8.24
N GLU A 173 -13.43 -7.86 -7.28
CA GLU A 173 -14.88 -7.97 -7.43
C GLU A 173 -15.53 -6.59 -7.59
N GLN A 174 -15.11 -5.59 -6.82
CA GLN A 174 -15.60 -4.21 -6.92
C GLN A 174 -15.18 -3.56 -8.25
N ALA A 175 -13.93 -3.75 -8.68
CA ALA A 175 -13.46 -3.23 -9.97
C ALA A 175 -14.20 -3.87 -11.18
N GLY A 176 -14.64 -5.12 -11.07
CA GLY A 176 -15.45 -5.80 -12.09
C GLY A 176 -16.89 -5.29 -12.18
N VAL A 177 -17.45 -4.79 -11.07
CA VAL A 177 -18.82 -4.24 -11.04
C VAL A 177 -18.89 -2.86 -11.72
N GLU A 178 -17.85 -2.04 -11.64
CA GLU A 178 -17.81 -0.72 -12.29
C GLU A 178 -17.74 -0.80 -13.84
N GLN A 179 -17.37 -1.94 -14.41
CA GLN A 179 -17.26 -2.13 -15.87
C GLN A 179 -18.53 -2.70 -16.51
N SER A 180 -19.60 -2.98 -15.77
CA SER A 180 -20.87 -3.42 -16.34
C SER A 180 -21.70 -2.19 -16.77
N PRO A 181 -21.93 -1.98 -18.09
CA PRO A 181 -22.77 -0.87 -18.54
C PRO A 181 -24.18 -1.07 -18.03
N LEU A 182 -24.73 -0.05 -17.41
CA LEU A 182 -26.14 0.06 -17.03
C LEU A 182 -27.02 -0.31 -18.22
N LYS A 183 -27.60 -1.51 -18.21
CA LYS A 183 -28.69 -1.85 -19.11
C LYS A 183 -29.91 -1.03 -18.70
N THR A 184 -30.04 0.13 -19.31
CA THR A 184 -31.30 0.88 -19.31
C THR A 184 -32.35 0.07 -20.07
N GLY A 185 -33.04 -0.78 -19.35
CA GLY A 185 -34.26 -1.43 -19.83
C GLY A 185 -35.40 -0.42 -19.82
N ALA A 186 -35.66 0.20 -20.95
CA ALA A 186 -36.90 0.95 -21.16
C ALA A 186 -38.08 -0.01 -21.11
N PRO A 187 -39.16 0.29 -20.38
CA PRO A 187 -40.38 -0.51 -20.44
C PRO A 187 -41.11 -0.18 -21.73
N THR A 188 -41.17 -1.12 -22.67
CA THR A 188 -42.08 -1.05 -23.81
C THR A 188 -43.52 -1.26 -23.34
N SER A 189 -44.28 -0.16 -23.27
CA SER A 189 -45.72 -0.19 -23.12
C SER A 189 -46.37 -0.81 -24.37
N LYS A 190 -46.84 -2.04 -24.26
CA LYS A 190 -47.77 -2.61 -25.25
C LYS A 190 -49.17 -2.16 -24.90
N THR A 191 -49.63 -1.15 -25.60
CA THR A 191 -51.05 -0.81 -25.69
C THR A 191 -51.72 -1.90 -26.54
N ASN A 192 -52.52 -2.74 -25.89
CA ASN A 192 -53.39 -3.66 -26.58
C ASN A 192 -54.76 -2.99 -26.78
N ARG A 193 -55.04 -2.57 -28.01
CA ARG A 193 -56.35 -2.11 -28.46
C ARG A 193 -57.02 -3.28 -29.12
N GLN A 194 -57.94 -3.94 -28.44
CA GLN A 194 -58.93 -4.80 -29.08
C GLN A 194 -60.20 -3.99 -29.26
N GLY A 195 -60.53 -3.81 -30.51
CA GLY A 195 -61.91 -3.47 -30.92
C GLY A 195 -62.55 -4.72 -31.54
N ARG A 196 -63.65 -4.98 -30.99
CA ARG A 196 -64.81 -5.69 -31.51
C ARG A 196 -65.09 -7.05 -30.93
#